data_01b2dd30c846210c1cc44bc4ed755866
#
_entry.id   01b2dd30c846210c1cc44bc4ed755866
#
_cell.length_a   1.000
_cell.length_b   1.000
_cell.length_c   1.000
_cell.angle_alpha   90.00
_cell.angle_beta   90.00
_cell.angle_gamma   90.00
#
_symmetry.space_group_name_H-M   'P 1'
#
loop_
_entity.id
_entity.type
_entity.pdbx_description
1 polymer ?
#
loop_
_entity_poly.entity_id
_entity_poly.type
_entity_poly.pdbx_seq_one_letter_code
_entity_poly.pdbx_strand_id
1 'polypeptide(L)'
;MSAPRDDIAVTVTARARGDRRTKDLVKRLTLGEIAVIDHPDVDLVAVDALVDAGVVAVINASSSFTGRYPNLGPLQLVRSGVVLLDDVGTGLLERLGEGEVLTIDGDRVLIDGEAVAEGHRRAEDELLERVAEARANVGAQLEMFAANTLEYLRSERHLATDNPDLPPSRIDFKQRQTLVVVRGIDYKEDLAALHRSGYVREMRPVLIGVDGGADALLALGLRPDIIIGDMDSVSEATLRSGAELIVHAYAGGRAPGAERLREMGVPYLLFESAGTSEDIAMLLAYERGTELIVAVGTHNSMEDFLDKGRQGMASTFLVRLKVGRMLVDAKGVNNLYRPVVKGRDIVLFVVAMLSSLVLVVAVSEPVRLWFRSLWLWTRARVGW
;
A
#
# COMPACT_ATOMS: atom_id res chain seq x y z
N MET A 1 -19.26 -3.03 39.99
CA MET A 1 -20.42 -2.23 39.54
C MET A 1 -19.85 -1.03 38.78
N SER A 2 -19.70 -1.18 37.47
CA SER A 2 -19.34 -0.09 36.56
C SER A 2 -20.64 0.57 36.11
N ALA A 3 -20.71 1.88 36.23
CA ALA A 3 -21.87 2.65 35.81
C ALA A 3 -22.05 2.50 34.29
N PRO A 4 -23.29 2.43 33.77
CA PRO A 4 -23.51 2.47 32.32
C PRO A 4 -23.01 3.84 31.85
N ARG A 5 -22.06 3.83 30.89
CA ARG A 5 -21.79 5.03 30.10
C ARG A 5 -23.04 5.30 29.29
N ASP A 6 -23.66 6.46 29.53
CA ASP A 6 -24.75 6.98 28.71
C ASP A 6 -24.33 6.91 27.26
N ASP A 7 -25.00 6.05 26.50
CA ASP A 7 -25.01 6.06 25.04
C ASP A 7 -25.63 7.39 24.60
N ILE A 8 -24.82 8.44 24.52
CA ILE A 8 -25.21 9.65 23.80
C ILE A 8 -25.38 9.20 22.35
N ALA A 9 -26.61 9.10 21.91
CA ALA A 9 -26.94 8.83 20.52
C ALA A 9 -26.29 9.95 19.66
N VAL A 10 -25.08 9.70 19.18
CA VAL A 10 -24.37 10.66 18.34
C VAL A 10 -25.08 10.64 16.99
N THR A 11 -25.92 11.63 16.75
CA THR A 11 -26.54 11.87 15.46
C THR A 11 -25.50 12.46 14.52
N VAL A 12 -25.31 11.86 13.34
CA VAL A 12 -24.38 12.33 12.31
C VAL A 12 -25.17 12.75 11.08
N THR A 13 -25.05 14.01 10.69
CA THR A 13 -25.68 14.54 9.47
C THR A 13 -24.59 15.08 8.54
N ALA A 14 -24.49 14.52 7.34
CA ALA A 14 -23.52 14.95 6.33
C ALA A 14 -23.98 14.56 4.93
N ARG A 15 -23.28 15.11 3.91
CA ARG A 15 -23.44 14.64 2.53
C ARG A 15 -22.91 13.21 2.40
N ALA A 16 -23.59 12.42 1.57
CA ALA A 16 -23.22 11.02 1.36
C ALA A 16 -22.88 10.74 -0.10
N ARG A 17 -21.98 9.81 -0.30
CA ARG A 17 -21.67 9.21 -1.59
C ARG A 17 -21.68 7.72 -1.45
N GLY A 18 -22.17 7.03 -2.48
CA GLY A 18 -22.24 5.57 -2.49
C GLY A 18 -21.55 4.93 -3.70
N ASP A 19 -20.96 3.77 -3.48
CA ASP A 19 -20.49 2.90 -4.55
C ASP A 19 -20.35 1.46 -4.03
N ARG A 20 -20.65 0.48 -4.88
CA ARG A 20 -20.42 -0.94 -4.55
C ARG A 20 -18.94 -1.29 -4.46
N ARG A 21 -18.07 -0.49 -5.08
CA ARG A 21 -16.61 -0.67 -5.03
C ARG A 21 -15.99 0.42 -4.15
N THR A 22 -15.62 0.09 -2.94
CA THR A 22 -14.97 1.04 -1.99
C THR A 22 -13.80 1.78 -2.61
N LYS A 23 -12.97 1.09 -3.42
CA LYS A 23 -11.81 1.69 -4.11
C LYS A 23 -12.19 2.82 -5.09
N ASP A 24 -13.36 2.75 -5.71
CA ASP A 24 -13.84 3.79 -6.64
C ASP A 24 -14.54 4.92 -5.90
N LEU A 25 -15.24 4.60 -4.80
CA LEU A 25 -15.85 5.58 -3.92
C LEU A 25 -14.81 6.52 -3.32
N VAL A 26 -13.73 5.97 -2.75
CA VAL A 26 -12.68 6.76 -2.08
C VAL A 26 -12.07 7.85 -2.97
N LYS A 27 -11.98 7.62 -4.29
CA LYS A 27 -11.47 8.62 -5.25
C LYS A 27 -12.38 9.86 -5.39
N ARG A 28 -13.65 9.76 -4.98
CA ARG A 28 -14.68 10.80 -5.11
C ARG A 28 -15.11 11.42 -3.79
N LEU A 29 -14.75 10.80 -2.67
CA LEU A 29 -15.06 11.30 -1.33
C LEU A 29 -14.35 12.61 -1.04
N THR A 30 -15.02 13.46 -0.28
CA THR A 30 -14.47 14.70 0.28
C THR A 30 -14.56 14.69 1.80
N LEU A 31 -13.71 15.50 2.44
CA LEU A 31 -13.62 15.59 3.90
C LEU A 31 -15.01 15.86 4.53
N GLY A 32 -15.36 15.05 5.52
CA GLY A 32 -16.61 15.22 6.28
C GLY A 32 -17.83 14.56 5.66
N GLU A 33 -17.70 13.80 4.57
CA GLU A 33 -18.80 13.05 3.96
C GLU A 33 -19.07 11.71 4.66
N ILE A 34 -20.26 11.15 4.41
CA ILE A 34 -20.66 9.78 4.76
C ILE A 34 -20.35 8.89 3.55
N ALA A 35 -19.63 7.80 3.77
CA ALA A 35 -19.40 6.77 2.76
C ALA A 35 -20.46 5.67 2.86
N VAL A 36 -21.16 5.38 1.75
CA VAL A 36 -22.11 4.26 1.65
C VAL A 36 -21.48 3.18 0.77
N ILE A 37 -21.23 2.01 1.34
CA ILE A 37 -20.48 0.92 0.69
C ILE A 37 -21.28 -0.39 0.70
N ASP A 38 -20.85 -1.35 -0.12
CA ASP A 38 -21.29 -2.75 -0.08
C ASP A 38 -20.02 -3.63 -0.03
N HIS A 39 -19.47 -3.78 1.18
CA HIS A 39 -18.18 -4.43 1.38
C HIS A 39 -18.25 -5.42 2.54
N PRO A 40 -18.51 -6.70 2.29
CA PRO A 40 -18.45 -7.72 3.35
C PRO A 40 -17.02 -7.87 3.85
N ASP A 41 -16.85 -7.97 5.17
CA ASP A 41 -15.55 -8.09 5.84
C ASP A 41 -14.58 -6.95 5.43
N VAL A 42 -14.95 -5.70 5.73
CA VAL A 42 -14.15 -4.50 5.37
C VAL A 42 -12.73 -4.63 5.91
N ASP A 43 -11.76 -4.72 5.00
CA ASP A 43 -10.35 -4.92 5.34
C ASP A 43 -9.64 -3.61 5.80
N LEU A 44 -8.46 -3.76 6.41
CA LEU A 44 -7.67 -2.62 6.89
C LEU A 44 -7.29 -1.65 5.77
N VAL A 45 -7.04 -2.13 4.55
CA VAL A 45 -6.66 -1.28 3.41
C VAL A 45 -7.82 -0.37 3.00
N ALA A 46 -9.04 -0.92 2.98
CA ALA A 46 -10.25 -0.14 2.72
C ALA A 46 -10.52 0.88 3.84
N VAL A 47 -10.32 0.45 5.10
CA VAL A 47 -10.47 1.33 6.28
C VAL A 47 -9.48 2.50 6.22
N ASP A 48 -8.20 2.24 6.01
CA ASP A 48 -7.18 3.29 5.92
C ASP A 48 -7.52 4.30 4.81
N ALA A 49 -7.98 3.80 3.66
CA ALA A 49 -8.38 4.66 2.55
C ALA A 49 -9.61 5.53 2.89
N LEU A 50 -10.60 5.00 3.63
CA LEU A 50 -11.78 5.74 4.09
C LEU A 50 -11.41 6.79 5.16
N VAL A 51 -10.55 6.42 6.10
CA VAL A 51 -10.05 7.34 7.15
C VAL A 51 -9.21 8.45 6.52
N ASP A 52 -8.32 8.13 5.59
CA ASP A 52 -7.52 9.12 4.85
C ASP A 52 -8.39 10.09 4.04
N ALA A 53 -9.53 9.64 3.50
CA ALA A 53 -10.52 10.50 2.84
C ALA A 53 -11.27 11.41 3.82
N GLY A 54 -11.15 11.18 5.14
CA GLY A 54 -11.73 12.00 6.19
C GLY A 54 -13.24 11.85 6.32
N VAL A 55 -13.77 10.64 6.11
CA VAL A 55 -15.21 10.37 6.30
C VAL A 55 -15.59 10.47 7.77
N VAL A 56 -16.81 10.94 8.05
CA VAL A 56 -17.36 11.02 9.42
C VAL A 56 -18.15 9.78 9.81
N ALA A 57 -18.66 9.06 8.81
CA ALA A 57 -19.37 7.81 9.01
C ALA A 57 -19.24 6.90 7.79
N VAL A 58 -19.37 5.61 8.03
CA VAL A 58 -19.50 4.57 7.01
C VAL A 58 -20.82 3.84 7.23
N ILE A 59 -21.61 3.74 6.18
CA ILE A 59 -22.83 2.94 6.12
C ILE A 59 -22.52 1.75 5.18
N ASN A 60 -22.56 0.55 5.71
CA ASN A 60 -22.28 -0.65 4.93
C ASN A 60 -23.56 -1.46 4.68
N ALA A 61 -23.83 -1.72 3.40
CA ALA A 61 -24.96 -2.56 3.00
C ALA A 61 -24.81 -4.02 3.49
N SER A 62 -23.57 -4.51 3.50
CA SER A 62 -23.20 -5.86 3.98
C SER A 62 -22.66 -5.80 5.42
N SER A 63 -22.36 -6.99 6.01
CA SER A 63 -21.68 -7.06 7.30
C SER A 63 -20.19 -6.76 7.17
N SER A 64 -19.72 -5.74 7.85
CA SER A 64 -18.30 -5.39 7.90
C SER A 64 -17.47 -6.41 8.69
N PHE A 65 -18.12 -7.28 9.46
CA PHE A 65 -17.48 -8.34 10.25
C PHE A 65 -18.35 -9.60 10.23
N THR A 66 -17.99 -10.59 9.40
CA THR A 66 -18.76 -11.85 9.32
C THR A 66 -18.34 -12.88 10.38
N GLY A 67 -17.23 -12.71 11.07
CA GLY A 67 -16.69 -13.67 12.05
C GLY A 67 -15.92 -14.84 11.44
N ARG A 68 -15.72 -14.86 10.13
CA ARG A 68 -14.93 -15.91 9.46
C ARG A 68 -13.46 -15.90 9.87
N TYR A 69 -12.91 -14.74 10.10
CA TYR A 69 -11.53 -14.52 10.54
C TYR A 69 -11.49 -13.27 11.46
N PRO A 70 -10.42 -13.07 12.25
CA PRO A 70 -10.31 -11.95 13.19
C PRO A 70 -10.01 -10.63 12.46
N ASN A 71 -10.99 -10.14 11.66
CA ASN A 71 -10.89 -8.89 10.91
C ASN A 71 -10.78 -7.68 11.85
N LEU A 72 -9.69 -6.93 11.75
CA LEU A 72 -9.46 -5.72 12.55
C LEU A 72 -9.96 -4.43 11.88
N GLY A 73 -10.37 -4.49 10.62
CA GLY A 73 -10.81 -3.31 9.87
C GLY A 73 -11.93 -2.52 10.54
N PRO A 74 -13.09 -3.12 10.87
CA PRO A 74 -14.20 -2.44 11.54
C PRO A 74 -13.80 -1.83 12.88
N LEU A 75 -12.96 -2.55 13.68
CA LEU A 75 -12.46 -2.06 14.95
C LEU A 75 -11.57 -0.82 14.77
N GLN A 76 -10.68 -0.83 13.78
CA GLN A 76 -9.82 0.33 13.49
C GLN A 76 -10.64 1.52 12.99
N LEU A 77 -11.66 1.30 12.16
CA LEU A 77 -12.55 2.33 11.69
C LEU A 77 -13.23 3.08 12.86
N VAL A 78 -13.83 2.33 13.78
CA VAL A 78 -14.47 2.88 14.96
C VAL A 78 -13.47 3.58 15.89
N ARG A 79 -12.28 3.02 16.09
CA ARG A 79 -11.19 3.65 16.86
C ARG A 79 -10.68 4.94 16.25
N SER A 80 -10.80 5.09 14.96
CA SER A 80 -10.48 6.35 14.26
C SER A 80 -11.55 7.43 14.42
N GLY A 81 -12.60 7.15 15.21
CA GLY A 81 -13.70 8.09 15.47
C GLY A 81 -14.77 8.13 14.37
N VAL A 82 -14.74 7.20 13.43
CA VAL A 82 -15.74 7.09 12.36
C VAL A 82 -16.91 6.24 12.83
N VAL A 83 -18.14 6.74 12.65
CA VAL A 83 -19.35 5.97 12.96
C VAL A 83 -19.53 4.87 11.92
N LEU A 84 -19.69 3.61 12.36
CA LEU A 84 -19.98 2.47 11.50
C LEU A 84 -21.41 1.99 11.72
N LEU A 85 -22.22 2.07 10.66
CA LEU A 85 -23.56 1.48 10.59
C LEU A 85 -23.56 0.33 9.58
N ASP A 86 -23.84 -0.86 10.04
CA ASP A 86 -23.63 -2.12 9.33
C ASP A 86 -24.95 -2.80 8.97
N ASP A 87 -24.91 -3.74 8.03
CA ASP A 87 -26.04 -4.60 7.66
C ASP A 87 -27.29 -3.81 7.17
N VAL A 88 -27.10 -2.66 6.51
CA VAL A 88 -28.20 -1.76 6.09
C VAL A 88 -28.96 -2.30 4.86
N GLY A 89 -28.36 -3.26 4.14
CA GLY A 89 -28.87 -3.78 2.89
C GLY A 89 -28.60 -2.88 1.68
N THR A 90 -28.69 -3.45 0.47
CA THR A 90 -28.31 -2.77 -0.78
C THR A 90 -29.31 -1.71 -1.25
N GLY A 91 -30.51 -1.69 -0.69
CA GLY A 91 -31.59 -0.77 -1.11
C GLY A 91 -31.25 0.72 -0.93
N LEU A 92 -30.39 1.04 0.04
CA LEU A 92 -29.90 2.42 0.24
C LEU A 92 -29.01 2.86 -0.92
N LEU A 93 -28.09 2.00 -1.37
CA LEU A 93 -27.18 2.30 -2.50
C LEU A 93 -27.93 2.54 -3.82
N GLU A 94 -29.07 1.89 -4.00
CA GLU A 94 -29.89 2.02 -5.23
C GLU A 94 -30.73 3.31 -5.25
N ARG A 95 -31.00 3.88 -4.06
CA ARG A 95 -31.79 5.10 -3.90
C ARG A 95 -30.97 6.36 -3.75
N LEU A 96 -29.73 6.24 -3.26
CA LEU A 96 -28.90 7.37 -2.88
C LEU A 96 -28.51 8.23 -4.08
N GLY A 97 -28.88 9.50 -4.05
CA GLY A 97 -28.38 10.52 -4.95
C GLY A 97 -26.95 10.95 -4.61
N GLU A 98 -26.15 11.28 -5.61
CA GLU A 98 -24.76 11.71 -5.41
C GLU A 98 -24.71 13.03 -4.61
N GLY A 99 -24.11 13.00 -3.43
CA GLY A 99 -23.99 14.16 -2.53
C GLY A 99 -25.28 14.51 -1.76
N GLU A 100 -26.23 13.60 -1.70
CA GLU A 100 -27.44 13.73 -0.90
C GLU A 100 -27.11 13.78 0.59
N VAL A 101 -27.92 14.51 1.38
CA VAL A 101 -27.68 14.64 2.82
C VAL A 101 -28.35 13.48 3.55
N LEU A 102 -27.57 12.71 4.28
CA LEU A 102 -28.06 11.64 5.16
C LEU A 102 -27.90 12.04 6.62
N THR A 103 -28.81 11.57 7.45
CA THR A 103 -28.71 11.61 8.91
C THR A 103 -28.71 10.19 9.46
N ILE A 104 -27.69 9.85 10.24
CA ILE A 104 -27.64 8.61 11.03
C ILE A 104 -28.12 8.97 12.42
N ASP A 105 -29.21 8.34 12.87
CA ASP A 105 -29.78 8.52 14.20
C ASP A 105 -29.97 7.15 14.86
N GLY A 106 -29.04 6.81 15.77
CA GLY A 106 -28.93 5.44 16.30
C GLY A 106 -28.65 4.43 15.17
N ASP A 107 -29.58 3.50 15.00
CA ASP A 107 -29.53 2.45 13.97
C ASP A 107 -30.25 2.81 12.67
N ARG A 108 -30.80 4.04 12.57
CA ARG A 108 -31.60 4.47 11.42
C ARG A 108 -30.87 5.44 10.52
N VAL A 109 -31.13 5.32 9.23
CA VAL A 109 -30.69 6.27 8.21
C VAL A 109 -31.90 7.06 7.74
N LEU A 110 -31.80 8.39 7.80
CA LEU A 110 -32.87 9.33 7.44
C LEU A 110 -32.44 10.15 6.23
N ILE A 111 -33.42 10.40 5.31
CA ILE A 111 -33.37 11.41 4.25
C ILE A 111 -34.53 12.36 4.49
N ASP A 112 -34.26 13.65 4.58
CA ASP A 112 -35.27 14.70 4.82
C ASP A 112 -36.17 14.40 6.06
N GLY A 113 -35.64 13.71 7.06
CA GLY A 113 -36.36 13.34 8.28
C GLY A 113 -37.15 12.03 8.19
N GLU A 114 -37.23 11.39 7.02
CA GLU A 114 -37.88 10.09 6.84
C GLU A 114 -36.90 8.97 6.93
N ALA A 115 -37.20 7.91 7.71
CA ALA A 115 -36.35 6.72 7.81
C ALA A 115 -36.40 5.93 6.50
N VAL A 116 -35.23 5.79 5.86
CA VAL A 116 -35.07 5.13 4.56
C VAL A 116 -34.39 3.78 4.66
N ALA A 117 -33.65 3.56 5.75
CA ALA A 117 -32.96 2.28 6.02
C ALA A 117 -32.72 2.15 7.54
N GLU A 118 -32.47 0.91 7.95
CA GLU A 118 -32.09 0.55 9.32
C GLU A 118 -30.92 -0.44 9.25
N GLY A 119 -29.96 -0.28 10.17
CA GLY A 119 -28.78 -1.10 10.24
C GLY A 119 -28.45 -1.47 11.67
N HIS A 120 -27.20 -1.79 11.92
CA HIS A 120 -26.67 -2.05 13.23
C HIS A 120 -25.42 -1.19 13.48
N ARG A 121 -25.53 -0.26 14.43
CA ARG A 121 -24.39 0.57 14.81
C ARG A 121 -23.39 -0.24 15.62
N ARG A 122 -22.18 -0.31 15.11
CA ARG A 122 -21.10 -1.09 15.77
C ARG A 122 -20.40 -0.26 16.83
N ALA A 123 -20.25 -0.88 18.02
CA ALA A 123 -19.50 -0.33 19.13
C ALA A 123 -18.12 -1.00 19.25
N GLU A 124 -17.14 -0.31 19.86
CA GLU A 124 -15.77 -0.81 19.98
C GLU A 124 -15.69 -2.09 20.82
N ASP A 125 -16.41 -2.15 21.94
CA ASP A 125 -16.47 -3.30 22.85
C ASP A 125 -17.08 -4.54 22.18
N GLU A 126 -18.19 -4.39 21.45
CA GLU A 126 -18.78 -5.45 20.65
C GLU A 126 -17.78 -6.01 19.64
N LEU A 127 -17.10 -5.11 18.89
CA LEU A 127 -16.12 -5.53 17.88
C LEU A 127 -14.92 -6.24 18.50
N LEU A 128 -14.48 -5.83 19.70
CA LEU A 128 -13.40 -6.52 20.43
C LEU A 128 -13.79 -7.94 20.80
N GLU A 129 -15.02 -8.15 21.30
CA GLU A 129 -15.54 -9.47 21.64
C GLU A 129 -15.62 -10.36 20.39
N ARG A 130 -16.16 -9.85 19.29
CA ARG A 130 -16.26 -10.59 18.01
C ARG A 130 -14.89 -10.96 17.43
N VAL A 131 -13.90 -10.08 17.54
CA VAL A 131 -12.52 -10.39 17.13
C VAL A 131 -11.93 -11.50 18.00
N ALA A 132 -12.16 -11.48 19.31
CA ALA A 132 -11.69 -12.53 20.23
C ALA A 132 -12.34 -13.89 19.92
N GLU A 133 -13.63 -13.92 19.64
CA GLU A 133 -14.35 -15.14 19.21
C GLU A 133 -13.82 -15.68 17.88
N ALA A 134 -13.62 -14.80 16.90
CA ALA A 134 -13.06 -15.20 15.60
C ALA A 134 -11.64 -15.77 15.72
N ARG A 135 -10.81 -15.21 16.65
CA ARG A 135 -9.48 -15.77 16.95
C ARG A 135 -9.55 -17.20 17.51
N ALA A 136 -10.56 -17.52 18.31
CA ALA A 136 -10.74 -18.88 18.82
C ALA A 136 -11.03 -19.88 17.69
N ASN A 137 -11.62 -19.42 16.58
CA ASN A 137 -11.99 -20.24 15.42
C ASN A 137 -10.90 -20.32 14.32
N VAL A 138 -9.75 -19.66 14.50
CA VAL A 138 -8.66 -19.61 13.51
C VAL A 138 -8.19 -21.00 13.08
N GLY A 139 -8.20 -22.00 14.00
CA GLY A 139 -7.80 -23.37 13.67
C GLY A 139 -8.59 -23.98 12.52
N ALA A 140 -9.91 -23.86 12.55
CA ALA A 140 -10.78 -24.39 11.49
C ALA A 140 -10.55 -23.62 10.15
N GLN A 141 -10.31 -22.33 10.21
CA GLN A 141 -10.02 -21.53 9.02
C GLN A 141 -8.67 -21.92 8.41
N LEU A 142 -7.65 -22.20 9.23
CA LEU A 142 -6.35 -22.71 8.76
C LEU A 142 -6.47 -24.09 8.09
N GLU A 143 -7.31 -24.98 8.61
CA GLU A 143 -7.60 -26.27 7.98
C GLU A 143 -8.23 -26.08 6.59
N MET A 144 -9.21 -25.20 6.47
CA MET A 144 -9.81 -24.86 5.17
C MET A 144 -8.79 -24.23 4.22
N PHE A 145 -7.98 -23.30 4.70
CA PHE A 145 -6.90 -22.71 3.91
C PHE A 145 -5.90 -23.76 3.41
N ALA A 146 -5.49 -24.68 4.29
CA ALA A 146 -4.59 -25.78 3.92
C ALA A 146 -5.21 -26.70 2.86
N ALA A 147 -6.49 -27.06 3.00
CA ALA A 147 -7.22 -27.88 2.01
C ALA A 147 -7.29 -27.16 0.64
N ASN A 148 -7.67 -25.89 0.62
CA ASN A 148 -7.73 -25.08 -0.60
C ASN A 148 -6.34 -24.92 -1.24
N THR A 149 -5.30 -24.74 -0.42
CA THR A 149 -3.92 -24.63 -0.92
C THR A 149 -3.43 -25.94 -1.54
N LEU A 150 -3.79 -27.09 -0.97
CA LEU A 150 -3.47 -28.40 -1.55
C LEU A 150 -4.21 -28.65 -2.87
N GLU A 151 -5.46 -28.23 -2.99
CA GLU A 151 -6.21 -28.34 -4.24
C GLU A 151 -5.60 -27.44 -5.31
N TYR A 152 -5.29 -26.20 -4.97
CA TYR A 152 -4.64 -25.24 -5.86
C TYR A 152 -3.24 -25.73 -6.29
N LEU A 153 -2.46 -26.31 -5.36
CA LEU A 153 -1.16 -26.88 -5.66
C LEU A 153 -1.22 -28.03 -6.66
N ARG A 154 -2.32 -28.79 -6.69
CA ARG A 154 -2.54 -29.84 -7.69
C ARG A 154 -2.85 -29.29 -9.07
N SER A 155 -3.63 -28.21 -9.16
CA SER A 155 -4.00 -27.57 -10.42
C SER A 155 -2.91 -26.68 -11.00
N GLU A 156 -2.23 -25.90 -10.13
CA GLU A 156 -1.35 -24.80 -10.51
C GLU A 156 0.12 -25.01 -10.06
N ARG A 157 0.52 -26.29 -9.88
CA ARG A 157 1.89 -26.63 -9.44
C ARG A 157 2.99 -25.99 -10.27
N HIS A 158 2.71 -25.69 -11.55
CA HIS A 158 3.64 -25.06 -12.47
C HIS A 158 4.11 -23.66 -12.00
N LEU A 159 3.31 -22.92 -11.21
CA LEU A 159 3.74 -21.65 -10.62
C LEU A 159 4.99 -21.79 -9.76
N ALA A 160 5.13 -22.92 -9.05
CA ALA A 160 6.29 -23.16 -8.19
C ALA A 160 7.42 -23.88 -8.92
N THR A 161 7.11 -24.73 -9.93
CA THR A 161 8.08 -25.64 -10.57
C THR A 161 8.60 -25.16 -11.91
N ASP A 162 7.76 -24.47 -12.69
CA ASP A 162 8.08 -24.14 -14.06
C ASP A 162 8.50 -22.65 -14.19
N ASN A 163 9.20 -22.35 -15.26
CA ASN A 163 9.51 -20.96 -15.61
C ASN A 163 8.34 -20.41 -16.44
N PRO A 164 7.69 -19.32 -15.97
CA PRO A 164 6.65 -18.68 -16.76
C PRO A 164 7.18 -18.11 -18.07
N ASP A 165 6.32 -17.99 -19.08
CA ASP A 165 6.66 -17.29 -20.31
C ASP A 165 6.71 -15.79 -20.05
N LEU A 166 7.92 -15.26 -19.89
CA LEU A 166 8.13 -13.88 -19.48
C LEU A 166 7.94 -12.91 -20.64
N PRO A 167 7.23 -11.79 -20.43
CA PRO A 167 7.14 -10.74 -21.44
C PRO A 167 8.53 -10.17 -21.78
N PRO A 168 8.77 -9.71 -23.02
CA PRO A 168 10.06 -9.18 -23.46
C PRO A 168 10.34 -7.78 -22.86
N SER A 169 10.56 -7.72 -21.53
CA SER A 169 10.89 -6.48 -20.83
C SER A 169 12.24 -5.93 -21.24
N ARG A 170 12.31 -4.60 -21.39
CA ARG A 170 13.54 -3.84 -21.66
C ARG A 170 14.34 -3.51 -20.40
N ILE A 171 13.78 -3.76 -19.21
CA ILE A 171 14.42 -3.45 -17.94
C ILE A 171 15.42 -4.53 -17.58
N ASP A 172 16.62 -4.12 -17.22
CA ASP A 172 17.68 -5.02 -16.74
C ASP A 172 17.59 -5.18 -15.22
N PHE A 173 17.46 -6.42 -14.78
CA PHE A 173 17.37 -6.81 -13.36
C PHE A 173 18.68 -7.36 -12.81
N LYS A 174 19.64 -7.70 -13.70
CA LYS A 174 20.88 -8.37 -13.28
C LYS A 174 21.72 -7.44 -12.40
N GLN A 175 22.25 -7.99 -11.32
CA GLN A 175 23.05 -7.25 -10.33
C GLN A 175 22.32 -6.04 -9.74
N ARG A 176 21.00 -6.07 -9.73
CA ARG A 176 20.15 -5.05 -9.09
C ARG A 176 19.16 -5.69 -8.13
N GLN A 177 18.85 -4.97 -7.08
CA GLN A 177 17.71 -5.29 -6.23
C GLN A 177 16.43 -4.81 -6.91
N THR A 178 15.30 -5.38 -6.54
CA THR A 178 13.99 -4.96 -7.01
C THR A 178 13.14 -4.54 -5.80
N LEU A 179 12.51 -3.37 -5.89
CA LEU A 179 11.52 -2.89 -4.93
C LEU A 179 10.13 -3.09 -5.54
N VAL A 180 9.36 -4.01 -4.97
CA VAL A 180 7.97 -4.29 -5.37
C VAL A 180 7.05 -3.58 -4.40
N VAL A 181 6.21 -2.68 -4.90
CA VAL A 181 5.26 -1.89 -4.09
C VAL A 181 3.83 -2.28 -4.41
N VAL A 182 3.15 -2.82 -3.42
CA VAL A 182 1.73 -3.23 -3.46
C VAL A 182 0.95 -2.35 -2.50
N ARG A 183 -0.34 -2.15 -2.74
CA ARG A 183 -1.25 -1.46 -1.80
C ARG A 183 -1.75 -2.45 -0.75
N GLY A 184 -1.01 -2.60 0.33
CA GLY A 184 -1.40 -3.39 1.49
C GLY A 184 -1.34 -2.54 2.77
N ILE A 185 -1.35 -3.20 3.92
CA ILE A 185 -1.31 -2.53 5.23
C ILE A 185 0.02 -1.78 5.40
N ASP A 186 -0.02 -0.54 5.89
CA ASP A 186 1.13 0.33 6.20
C ASP A 186 2.07 0.61 5.00
N TYR A 187 1.66 0.32 3.75
CA TYR A 187 2.54 0.42 2.59
C TYR A 187 3.10 1.83 2.35
N LYS A 188 2.33 2.87 2.68
CA LYS A 188 2.76 4.28 2.53
C LYS A 188 3.88 4.62 3.52
N GLU A 189 3.70 4.21 4.77
CA GLU A 189 4.65 4.41 5.87
C GLU A 189 5.95 3.66 5.60
N ASP A 190 5.87 2.39 5.22
CA ASP A 190 7.02 1.54 4.92
C ASP A 190 7.80 2.06 3.71
N LEU A 191 7.10 2.45 2.63
CA LEU A 191 7.73 3.04 1.45
C LEU A 191 8.39 4.38 1.77
N ALA A 192 7.72 5.25 2.53
CA ALA A 192 8.29 6.51 2.98
C ALA A 192 9.51 6.32 3.89
N ALA A 193 9.50 5.29 4.75
CA ALA A 193 10.63 4.95 5.60
C ALA A 193 11.84 4.47 4.78
N LEU A 194 11.62 3.59 3.78
CA LEU A 194 12.67 3.17 2.83
C LEU A 194 13.23 4.35 2.03
N HIS A 195 12.38 5.26 1.60
CA HIS A 195 12.82 6.45 0.88
C HIS A 195 13.68 7.37 1.77
N ARG A 196 13.21 7.64 3.01
CA ARG A 196 13.96 8.47 3.99
C ARG A 196 15.27 7.84 4.45
N SER A 197 15.35 6.52 4.54
CA SER A 197 16.59 5.81 4.90
C SER A 197 17.72 5.99 3.88
N GLY A 198 17.38 6.41 2.66
CA GLY A 198 18.33 6.51 1.55
C GLY A 198 18.47 5.23 0.73
N TYR A 199 17.79 4.15 1.11
CA TYR A 199 17.85 2.86 0.42
C TYR A 199 17.66 2.97 -1.10
N VAL A 200 16.59 3.64 -1.54
CA VAL A 200 16.27 3.78 -2.97
C VAL A 200 17.37 4.53 -3.72
N ARG A 201 17.94 5.57 -3.09
CA ARG A 201 19.00 6.38 -3.70
C ARG A 201 20.33 5.64 -3.80
N GLU A 202 20.67 4.87 -2.77
CA GLU A 202 21.96 4.17 -2.67
C GLU A 202 21.96 2.87 -3.46
N MET A 203 20.92 2.05 -3.32
CA MET A 203 20.83 0.75 -3.98
C MET A 203 20.31 0.82 -5.41
N ARG A 204 19.59 1.90 -5.79
CA ARG A 204 19.01 2.10 -7.12
C ARG A 204 18.28 0.86 -7.61
N PRO A 205 17.32 0.31 -6.82
CA PRO A 205 16.62 -0.89 -7.20
C PRO A 205 15.79 -0.67 -8.47
N VAL A 206 15.39 -1.76 -9.12
CA VAL A 206 14.31 -1.73 -10.10
C VAL A 206 13.02 -1.45 -9.35
N LEU A 207 12.28 -0.42 -9.75
CA LEU A 207 11.04 0.00 -9.10
C LEU A 207 9.84 -0.61 -9.82
N ILE A 208 9.16 -1.55 -9.19
CA ILE A 208 7.93 -2.16 -9.69
C ILE A 208 6.75 -1.70 -8.86
N GLY A 209 5.81 -0.99 -9.47
CA GLY A 209 4.53 -0.68 -8.88
C GLY A 209 3.48 -1.70 -9.30
N VAL A 210 2.85 -2.36 -8.32
CA VAL A 210 1.73 -3.28 -8.57
C VAL A 210 0.44 -2.50 -8.43
N ASP A 211 -0.29 -2.36 -9.52
CA ASP A 211 -1.54 -1.59 -9.59
C ASP A 211 -1.38 -0.21 -8.94
N GLY A 212 -2.23 0.17 -7.99
CA GLY A 212 -2.14 1.45 -7.28
C GLY A 212 -0.87 1.66 -6.44
N GLY A 213 -0.01 0.65 -6.27
CA GLY A 213 1.34 0.81 -5.69
C GLY A 213 2.25 1.71 -6.54
N ALA A 214 1.99 1.78 -7.85
CA ALA A 214 2.70 2.68 -8.75
C ALA A 214 2.41 4.16 -8.45
N ASP A 215 1.18 4.50 -8.07
CA ASP A 215 0.81 5.86 -7.65
C ASP A 215 1.54 6.28 -6.38
N ALA A 216 1.74 5.34 -5.44
CA ALA A 216 2.49 5.62 -4.21
C ALA A 216 3.97 5.91 -4.47
N LEU A 217 4.60 5.22 -5.41
CA LEU A 217 5.95 5.54 -5.87
C LEU A 217 6.01 6.96 -6.44
N LEU A 218 5.10 7.29 -7.35
CA LEU A 218 5.07 8.59 -8.00
C LEU A 218 4.79 9.73 -7.00
N ALA A 219 3.95 9.52 -6.01
CA ALA A 219 3.66 10.49 -4.93
C ALA A 219 4.90 10.85 -4.10
N LEU A 220 5.89 9.96 -3.99
CA LEU A 220 7.19 10.23 -3.36
C LEU A 220 8.26 10.76 -4.34
N GLY A 221 7.87 11.08 -5.59
CA GLY A 221 8.81 11.51 -6.63
C GLY A 221 9.67 10.37 -7.18
N LEU A 222 9.32 9.12 -6.90
CA LEU A 222 9.98 7.92 -7.40
C LEU A 222 9.25 7.45 -8.68
N ARG A 223 9.93 7.53 -9.81
CA ARG A 223 9.36 7.07 -11.07
C ARG A 223 9.48 5.55 -11.16
N PRO A 224 8.37 4.79 -11.30
CA PRO A 224 8.45 3.35 -11.48
C PRO A 224 9.15 2.99 -12.82
N ASP A 225 9.96 1.94 -12.80
CA ASP A 225 10.52 1.33 -14.02
C ASP A 225 9.45 0.47 -14.71
N ILE A 226 8.65 -0.26 -13.91
CA ILE A 226 7.58 -1.15 -14.37
C ILE A 226 6.31 -0.88 -13.57
N ILE A 227 5.17 -0.93 -14.25
CA ILE A 227 3.84 -1.00 -13.64
C ILE A 227 3.22 -2.32 -14.09
N ILE A 228 2.81 -3.16 -13.14
CA ILE A 228 2.26 -4.49 -13.42
C ILE A 228 0.93 -4.67 -12.72
N GLY A 229 -0.05 -5.29 -13.38
CA GLY A 229 -1.35 -5.60 -12.80
C GLY A 229 -2.52 -5.50 -13.75
N ASP A 230 -3.74 -5.33 -13.19
CA ASP A 230 -4.98 -5.16 -13.95
C ASP A 230 -5.22 -3.70 -14.42
N MET A 231 -4.37 -2.79 -14.00
CA MET A 231 -4.39 -1.35 -14.34
C MET A 231 -5.63 -0.57 -13.88
N ASP A 232 -6.61 -1.21 -13.28
CA ASP A 232 -7.89 -0.57 -12.88
C ASP A 232 -7.71 0.53 -11.83
N SER A 233 -6.77 0.34 -10.91
CA SER A 233 -6.54 1.23 -9.76
C SER A 233 -5.42 2.23 -9.97
N VAL A 234 -4.76 2.23 -11.13
CA VAL A 234 -3.65 3.13 -11.47
C VAL A 234 -4.18 4.43 -12.07
N SER A 235 -3.66 5.58 -11.64
CA SER A 235 -4.04 6.87 -12.21
C SER A 235 -3.51 7.03 -13.65
N GLU A 236 -4.20 7.81 -14.47
CA GLU A 236 -3.79 8.06 -15.85
C GLU A 236 -2.41 8.74 -15.92
N ALA A 237 -2.14 9.66 -15.00
CA ALA A 237 -0.84 10.32 -14.90
C ALA A 237 0.30 9.32 -14.68
N THR A 238 0.08 8.31 -13.84
CA THR A 238 1.05 7.26 -13.54
C THR A 238 1.22 6.31 -14.73
N LEU A 239 0.14 5.94 -15.42
CA LEU A 239 0.20 5.13 -16.65
C LEU A 239 0.98 5.83 -17.76
N ARG A 240 0.97 7.17 -17.82
CA ARG A 240 1.74 7.98 -18.78
C ARG A 240 3.12 8.41 -18.27
N SER A 241 3.57 7.92 -17.12
CA SER A 241 4.88 8.30 -16.52
C SER A 241 6.09 7.84 -17.35
N GLY A 242 5.89 6.95 -18.34
CA GLY A 242 6.92 6.35 -19.18
C GLY A 242 7.52 5.08 -18.60
N ALA A 243 6.91 4.52 -17.54
CA ALA A 243 7.18 3.17 -17.06
C ALA A 243 6.80 2.14 -18.14
N GLU A 244 7.43 0.96 -18.08
CA GLU A 244 6.99 -0.18 -18.88
C GLU A 244 5.72 -0.77 -18.26
N LEU A 245 4.64 -0.87 -19.05
CA LEU A 245 3.36 -1.40 -18.59
C LEU A 245 3.26 -2.88 -18.92
N ILE A 246 3.00 -3.71 -17.92
CA ILE A 246 2.82 -5.16 -18.04
C ILE A 246 1.44 -5.51 -17.51
N VAL A 247 0.51 -5.81 -18.42
CA VAL A 247 -0.86 -6.17 -18.05
C VAL A 247 -0.92 -7.63 -17.66
N HIS A 248 -1.48 -7.90 -16.49
CA HIS A 248 -1.78 -9.25 -16.04
C HIS A 248 -2.89 -9.84 -16.89
N ALA A 249 -2.59 -10.90 -17.60
CA ALA A 249 -3.55 -11.72 -18.32
C ALA A 249 -3.82 -13.01 -17.55
N TYR A 250 -5.10 -13.33 -17.34
CA TYR A 250 -5.52 -14.61 -16.76
C TYR A 250 -5.29 -15.76 -17.75
N ALA A 251 -5.25 -16.98 -17.25
CA ALA A 251 -5.19 -18.18 -18.08
C ALA A 251 -6.30 -18.15 -19.16
N GLY A 252 -5.90 -18.34 -20.43
CA GLY A 252 -6.76 -18.14 -21.58
C GLY A 252 -6.74 -16.73 -22.19
N GLY A 253 -5.78 -15.88 -21.81
CA GLY A 253 -5.49 -14.61 -22.47
C GLY A 253 -6.44 -13.44 -22.15
N ARG A 254 -7.36 -13.59 -21.21
CA ARG A 254 -8.26 -12.52 -20.81
C ARG A 254 -7.50 -11.49 -19.99
N ALA A 255 -7.36 -10.27 -20.51
CA ALA A 255 -6.64 -9.16 -19.90
C ALA A 255 -7.51 -7.89 -19.85
N PRO A 256 -8.37 -7.69 -18.82
CA PRO A 256 -9.28 -6.55 -18.75
C PRO A 256 -8.58 -5.20 -18.84
N GLY A 257 -7.44 -5.03 -18.19
CA GLY A 257 -6.66 -3.79 -18.21
C GLY A 257 -6.08 -3.41 -19.58
N ALA A 258 -5.95 -4.36 -20.50
CA ALA A 258 -5.43 -4.10 -21.83
C ALA A 258 -6.36 -3.20 -22.68
N GLU A 259 -7.68 -3.27 -22.45
CA GLU A 259 -8.65 -2.44 -23.15
C GLU A 259 -8.48 -0.96 -22.83
N ARG A 260 -8.39 -0.65 -21.54
CA ARG A 260 -8.13 0.71 -21.04
C ARG A 260 -6.85 1.31 -21.65
N LEU A 261 -5.74 0.54 -21.67
CA LEU A 261 -4.47 1.03 -22.21
C LEU A 261 -4.54 1.22 -23.73
N ARG A 262 -5.29 0.38 -24.44
CA ARG A 262 -5.51 0.50 -25.87
C ARG A 262 -6.29 1.77 -26.19
N GLU A 263 -7.36 2.08 -25.44
CA GLU A 263 -8.12 3.32 -25.57
C GLU A 263 -7.27 4.56 -25.31
N MET A 264 -6.35 4.46 -24.32
CA MET A 264 -5.41 5.54 -24.01
C MET A 264 -4.25 5.69 -25.02
N GLY A 265 -4.08 4.73 -25.93
CA GLY A 265 -2.98 4.71 -26.89
C GLY A 265 -1.60 4.48 -26.25
N VAL A 266 -1.54 3.82 -25.09
CA VAL A 266 -0.28 3.57 -24.37
C VAL A 266 0.19 2.15 -24.65
N PRO A 267 1.47 1.94 -25.05
CA PRO A 267 2.00 0.60 -25.31
C PRO A 267 2.12 -0.22 -24.03
N TYR A 268 1.85 -1.50 -24.11
CA TYR A 268 1.92 -2.45 -23.00
C TYR A 268 2.40 -3.83 -23.47
N LEU A 269 2.86 -4.62 -22.51
CA LEU A 269 3.17 -6.05 -22.65
C LEU A 269 2.08 -6.86 -21.94
N LEU A 270 1.88 -8.10 -22.34
CA LEU A 270 1.01 -9.05 -21.66
C LEU A 270 1.87 -10.04 -20.89
N PHE A 271 1.46 -10.35 -19.66
CA PHE A 271 2.02 -11.44 -18.88
C PHE A 271 0.88 -12.38 -18.48
N GLU A 272 0.78 -13.51 -19.18
CA GLU A 272 -0.20 -14.55 -18.88
C GLU A 272 0.34 -15.45 -17.78
N SER A 273 -0.31 -15.45 -16.63
CA SER A 273 0.05 -16.28 -15.49
C SER A 273 -1.15 -16.46 -14.56
N ALA A 274 -1.23 -17.61 -13.92
CA ALA A 274 -2.10 -17.78 -12.77
C ALA A 274 -1.53 -17.01 -11.55
N GLY A 275 -2.40 -16.68 -10.60
CA GLY A 275 -2.01 -15.96 -9.40
C GLY A 275 -2.49 -14.51 -9.35
N THR A 276 -1.93 -13.75 -8.43
CA THR A 276 -2.24 -12.33 -8.23
C THR A 276 -1.23 -11.43 -8.98
N SER A 277 -1.57 -10.14 -9.14
CA SER A 277 -0.64 -9.16 -9.71
C SER A 277 0.67 -9.05 -8.88
N GLU A 278 0.58 -9.22 -7.56
CA GLU A 278 1.73 -9.31 -6.65
C GLU A 278 2.62 -10.51 -7.00
N ASP A 279 2.01 -11.67 -7.23
CA ASP A 279 2.73 -12.91 -7.54
C ASP A 279 3.52 -12.80 -8.84
N ILE A 280 2.90 -12.27 -9.90
CA ILE A 280 3.57 -12.12 -11.19
C ILE A 280 4.66 -11.05 -11.16
N ALA A 281 4.55 -10.02 -10.32
CA ALA A 281 5.61 -9.04 -10.11
C ALA A 281 6.85 -9.67 -9.47
N MET A 282 6.65 -10.50 -8.44
CA MET A 282 7.73 -11.23 -7.79
C MET A 282 8.36 -12.28 -8.71
N LEU A 283 7.55 -13.04 -9.47
CA LEU A 283 8.04 -14.00 -10.44
C LEU A 283 8.85 -13.33 -11.55
N LEU A 284 8.39 -12.20 -12.09
CA LEU A 284 9.13 -11.43 -13.09
C LEU A 284 10.51 -11.04 -12.58
N ALA A 285 10.58 -10.46 -11.38
CA ALA A 285 11.83 -10.05 -10.78
C ALA A 285 12.77 -11.24 -10.55
N TYR A 286 12.25 -12.34 -10.00
CA TYR A 286 13.00 -13.56 -9.73
C TYR A 286 13.58 -14.18 -11.00
N GLU A 287 12.75 -14.42 -11.99
CA GLU A 287 13.14 -15.09 -13.24
C GLU A 287 14.06 -14.21 -14.11
N ARG A 288 14.00 -12.88 -13.96
CA ARG A 288 14.92 -11.94 -14.60
C ARG A 288 16.26 -11.81 -13.89
N GLY A 289 16.45 -12.51 -12.76
CA GLY A 289 17.72 -12.63 -12.06
C GLY A 289 18.08 -11.42 -11.19
N THR A 290 17.10 -10.83 -10.52
CA THR A 290 17.34 -9.83 -9.48
C THR A 290 18.14 -10.42 -8.31
N GLU A 291 18.93 -9.62 -7.62
CA GLU A 291 19.70 -10.09 -6.45
C GLU A 291 18.86 -10.23 -5.19
N LEU A 292 17.90 -9.32 -5.02
CA LEU A 292 17.02 -9.27 -3.86
C LEU A 292 15.68 -8.63 -4.25
N ILE A 293 14.60 -9.13 -3.70
CA ILE A 293 13.27 -8.56 -3.81
C ILE A 293 12.90 -7.94 -2.46
N VAL A 294 12.76 -6.62 -2.40
CA VAL A 294 12.21 -5.91 -1.26
C VAL A 294 10.73 -5.65 -1.53
N ALA A 295 9.87 -6.20 -0.70
CA ALA A 295 8.42 -6.12 -0.87
C ALA A 295 7.80 -5.14 0.13
N VAL A 296 6.98 -4.21 -0.36
CA VAL A 296 6.24 -3.20 0.42
C VAL A 296 4.75 -3.45 0.28
N GLY A 297 4.02 -3.51 1.38
CA GLY A 297 2.56 -3.68 1.40
C GLY A 297 2.09 -5.01 0.84
N THR A 298 2.95 -6.01 0.83
CA THR A 298 2.61 -7.35 0.36
C THR A 298 1.91 -8.16 1.46
N HIS A 299 1.04 -9.08 1.05
CA HIS A 299 0.29 -9.93 1.96
C HIS A 299 1.20 -11.01 2.55
N ASN A 300 1.55 -10.90 3.82
CA ASN A 300 2.50 -11.79 4.48
C ASN A 300 2.09 -12.25 5.88
N SER A 301 0.97 -11.76 6.41
CA SER A 301 0.44 -12.16 7.71
C SER A 301 -0.56 -13.30 7.60
N MET A 302 -0.80 -14.00 8.71
CA MET A 302 -1.85 -15.03 8.77
C MET A 302 -3.23 -14.42 8.54
N GLU A 303 -3.44 -13.20 9.05
CA GLU A 303 -4.69 -12.47 8.85
C GLU A 303 -4.93 -12.18 7.36
N ASP A 304 -3.91 -11.76 6.62
CA ASP A 304 -4.01 -11.57 5.17
C ASP A 304 -4.38 -12.85 4.43
N PHE A 305 -3.81 -13.99 4.86
CA PHE A 305 -4.10 -15.30 4.25
C PHE A 305 -5.52 -15.77 4.56
N LEU A 306 -6.05 -15.45 5.73
CA LEU A 306 -7.41 -15.84 6.13
C LEU A 306 -8.45 -14.87 5.57
N ASP A 307 -8.15 -13.57 5.46
CA ASP A 307 -9.04 -12.54 4.91
C ASP A 307 -9.46 -12.89 3.48
N LYS A 308 -8.49 -13.15 2.65
CA LYS A 308 -8.79 -13.43 1.24
C LYS A 308 -9.22 -14.86 0.94
N GLY A 309 -9.24 -15.80 1.89
CA GLY A 309 -9.79 -17.19 1.87
C GLY A 309 -10.02 -17.86 0.52
N ARG A 310 -9.48 -17.27 -0.56
CA ARG A 310 -9.72 -17.56 -1.96
C ARG A 310 -8.48 -18.21 -2.59
N GLN A 311 -8.68 -18.79 -3.75
CA GLN A 311 -7.63 -19.40 -4.60
C GLN A 311 -6.38 -18.52 -4.78
N GLY A 312 -6.52 -17.16 -4.80
CA GLY A 312 -5.42 -16.23 -4.96
C GLY A 312 -4.37 -16.25 -3.83
N MET A 313 -4.74 -16.64 -2.61
CA MET A 313 -3.75 -16.72 -1.52
C MET A 313 -2.92 -17.99 -1.57
N ALA A 314 -3.46 -19.07 -2.16
CA ALA A 314 -2.67 -20.27 -2.42
C ALA A 314 -1.56 -20.03 -3.46
N SER A 315 -1.81 -19.20 -4.49
CA SER A 315 -0.76 -18.80 -5.44
C SER A 315 0.33 -17.99 -4.76
N THR A 316 -0.04 -17.01 -3.96
CA THR A 316 0.91 -16.16 -3.22
C THR A 316 1.80 -17.01 -2.29
N PHE A 317 1.21 -18.01 -1.60
CA PHE A 317 1.98 -18.95 -0.80
C PHE A 317 3.03 -19.70 -1.64
N LEU A 318 2.65 -20.25 -2.80
CA LEU A 318 3.56 -20.98 -3.69
C LEU A 318 4.66 -20.09 -4.26
N VAL A 319 4.30 -18.89 -4.72
CA VAL A 319 5.27 -17.94 -5.27
C VAL A 319 6.26 -17.52 -4.18
N ARG A 320 5.80 -17.24 -2.96
CA ARG A 320 6.67 -16.93 -1.82
C ARG A 320 7.63 -18.07 -1.47
N LEU A 321 7.20 -19.32 -1.58
CA LEU A 321 8.12 -20.45 -1.42
C LEU A 321 9.20 -20.46 -2.51
N LYS A 322 8.85 -20.16 -3.76
CA LYS A 322 9.81 -20.11 -4.89
C LYS A 322 10.82 -18.99 -4.73
N VAL A 323 10.35 -17.77 -4.44
CA VAL A 323 11.20 -16.58 -4.37
C VAL A 323 11.81 -16.32 -2.99
N GLY A 324 11.43 -17.09 -1.97
CA GLY A 324 11.67 -16.80 -0.55
C GLY A 324 13.12 -16.58 -0.16
N ARG A 325 14.07 -17.20 -0.87
CA ARG A 325 15.51 -16.98 -0.64
C ARG A 325 15.97 -15.55 -0.96
N MET A 326 15.22 -14.83 -1.79
CA MET A 326 15.55 -13.50 -2.29
C MET A 326 14.49 -12.45 -1.85
N LEU A 327 13.48 -12.87 -1.09
CA LEU A 327 12.39 -12.00 -0.67
C LEU A 327 12.62 -11.48 0.76
N VAL A 328 12.59 -10.16 0.91
CA VAL A 328 12.65 -9.47 2.20
C VAL A 328 11.51 -8.47 2.30
N ASP A 329 10.79 -8.50 3.42
CA ASP A 329 9.76 -7.51 3.71
C ASP A 329 10.37 -6.14 4.04
N ALA A 330 9.71 -5.06 3.61
CA ALA A 330 10.17 -3.71 3.84
C ALA A 330 10.30 -3.35 5.32
N LYS A 331 9.41 -3.86 6.18
CA LYS A 331 9.53 -3.69 7.65
C LYS A 331 10.83 -4.26 8.17
N GLY A 332 11.26 -5.42 7.65
CA GLY A 332 12.58 -6.01 7.95
C GLY A 332 13.73 -5.13 7.47
N VAL A 333 13.67 -4.63 6.25
CA VAL A 333 14.69 -3.74 5.69
C VAL A 333 14.79 -2.45 6.48
N ASN A 334 13.66 -1.82 6.82
CA ASN A 334 13.62 -0.58 7.61
C ASN A 334 14.28 -0.74 8.99
N ASN A 335 14.18 -1.91 9.60
CA ASN A 335 14.81 -2.23 10.87
C ASN A 335 16.32 -2.50 10.76
N LEU A 336 16.75 -3.07 9.65
CA LEU A 336 18.16 -3.45 9.41
C LEU A 336 18.96 -2.32 8.76
N TYR A 337 18.35 -1.60 7.80
CA TYR A 337 19.01 -0.55 7.04
C TYR A 337 18.96 0.77 7.79
N ARG A 338 20.00 1.00 8.60
CA ARG A 338 20.20 2.29 9.27
C ARG A 338 21.42 2.96 8.64
N PRO A 339 21.29 4.18 8.08
CA PRO A 339 22.45 4.88 7.54
C PRO A 339 23.47 5.09 8.66
N VAL A 340 24.67 4.55 8.47
CA VAL A 340 25.76 4.60 9.45
C VAL A 340 26.25 6.03 9.61
N VAL A 341 26.23 6.83 8.53
CA VAL A 341 26.68 8.21 8.52
C VAL A 341 25.49 9.14 8.34
N LYS A 342 25.22 9.94 9.34
CA LYS A 342 24.19 10.99 9.27
C LYS A 342 24.76 12.23 8.60
N GLY A 343 23.96 12.98 7.84
CA GLY A 343 24.39 14.25 7.24
C GLY A 343 25.03 15.22 8.24
N ARG A 344 24.57 15.22 9.48
CA ARG A 344 25.15 15.98 10.60
C ARG A 344 26.60 15.57 10.88
N ASP A 345 26.95 14.32 10.76
CA ASP A 345 28.30 13.80 11.04
C ASP A 345 29.28 14.27 9.97
N ILE A 346 28.82 14.32 8.71
CA ILE A 346 29.59 14.90 7.59
C ILE A 346 29.84 16.40 7.84
N VAL A 347 28.82 17.16 8.23
CA VAL A 347 28.96 18.58 8.55
C VAL A 347 29.93 18.79 9.71
N LEU A 348 29.82 18.01 10.79
CA LEU A 348 30.75 18.03 11.91
C LEU A 348 32.20 17.73 11.47
N PHE A 349 32.36 16.74 10.61
CA PHE A 349 33.68 16.40 10.06
C PHE A 349 34.27 17.51 9.23
N VAL A 350 33.49 18.15 8.34
CA VAL A 350 33.92 19.30 7.55
C VAL A 350 34.25 20.49 8.43
N VAL A 351 33.44 20.78 9.45
CA VAL A 351 33.72 21.87 10.41
C VAL A 351 35.01 21.59 11.19
N ALA A 352 35.21 20.36 11.67
CA ALA A 352 36.44 19.98 12.38
C ALA A 352 37.67 20.10 11.47
N MET A 353 37.56 19.65 10.19
CA MET A 353 38.64 19.80 9.23
C MET A 353 38.99 21.27 8.94
N LEU A 354 37.99 22.12 8.71
CA LEU A 354 38.20 23.55 8.50
C LEU A 354 38.78 24.23 9.74
N SER A 355 38.29 23.88 10.93
CA SER A 355 38.83 24.42 12.20
C SER A 355 40.30 24.02 12.40
N SER A 356 40.64 22.76 12.08
CA SER A 356 42.03 22.29 12.13
C SER A 356 42.92 23.06 11.15
N LEU A 357 42.42 23.30 9.92
CA LEU A 357 43.14 24.04 8.91
C LEU A 357 43.41 25.52 9.38
N VAL A 358 42.38 26.16 9.91
CA VAL A 358 42.51 27.52 10.47
C VAL A 358 43.53 27.55 11.61
N LEU A 359 43.51 26.55 12.50
CA LEU A 359 44.45 26.45 13.61
C LEU A 359 45.89 26.30 13.10
N VAL A 360 46.12 25.44 12.10
CA VAL A 360 47.42 25.24 11.48
C VAL A 360 47.93 26.53 10.85
N VAL A 361 47.08 27.26 10.10
CA VAL A 361 47.42 28.56 9.51
C VAL A 361 47.73 29.60 10.58
N ALA A 362 46.97 29.61 11.70
CA ALA A 362 47.16 30.58 12.79
C ALA A 362 48.46 30.36 13.61
N VAL A 363 48.82 29.10 13.83
CA VAL A 363 49.96 28.72 14.69
C VAL A 363 51.27 28.58 13.91
N SER A 364 51.22 28.13 12.67
CA SER A 364 52.42 27.86 11.84
C SER A 364 52.91 29.11 11.12
N GLU A 365 54.05 29.63 11.55
CA GLU A 365 54.70 30.78 10.89
C GLU A 365 55.02 30.55 9.41
N PRO A 366 55.59 29.43 8.98
CA PRO A 366 55.87 29.17 7.57
C PRO A 366 54.61 29.18 6.70
N VAL A 367 53.49 28.63 7.22
CA VAL A 367 52.21 28.57 6.51
C VAL A 367 51.60 29.96 6.38
N ARG A 368 51.66 30.80 7.43
CA ARG A 368 51.21 32.20 7.37
C ARG A 368 52.00 33.02 6.35
N LEU A 369 53.30 32.85 6.31
CA LEU A 369 54.17 33.56 5.34
C LEU A 369 53.85 33.12 3.91
N TRP A 370 53.61 31.84 3.71
CA TRP A 370 53.21 31.29 2.39
C TRP A 370 51.85 31.85 1.94
N PHE A 371 50.84 31.86 2.79
CA PHE A 371 49.53 32.45 2.48
C PHE A 371 49.66 33.99 2.23
N ARG A 372 50.47 34.68 2.98
CA ARG A 372 50.71 36.12 2.79
C ARG A 372 51.41 36.40 1.45
N SER A 373 52.36 35.59 1.04
CA SER A 373 53.03 35.73 -0.27
C SER A 373 52.09 35.40 -1.41
N LEU A 374 51.24 34.35 -1.27
CA LEU A 374 50.23 33.99 -2.25
C LEU A 374 49.20 35.10 -2.42
N TRP A 375 48.72 35.69 -1.32
CA TRP A 375 47.79 36.82 -1.33
C TRP A 375 48.41 38.07 -2.00
N LEU A 376 49.65 38.39 -1.71
CA LEU A 376 50.37 39.50 -2.36
C LEU A 376 50.55 39.25 -3.88
N TRP A 377 50.84 38.02 -4.26
CA TRP A 377 50.99 37.65 -5.66
C TRP A 377 49.68 37.75 -6.43
N THR A 378 48.56 37.27 -5.85
CA THR A 378 47.23 37.39 -6.46
C THR A 378 46.81 38.86 -6.57
N ARG A 379 47.06 39.68 -5.54
CA ARG A 379 46.75 41.09 -5.54
C ARG A 379 47.56 41.86 -6.61
N ALA A 380 48.84 41.52 -6.79
CA ALA A 380 49.68 42.10 -7.81
C ALA A 380 49.22 41.76 -9.26
N ARG A 381 48.56 40.58 -9.44
CA ARG A 381 48.03 40.19 -10.75
C ARG A 381 46.65 40.75 -11.07
N VAL A 382 45.83 40.99 -10.06
CA VAL A 382 44.44 41.49 -10.24
C VAL A 382 44.36 43.01 -10.24
N GLY A 383 45.49 43.73 -9.94
CA GLY A 383 45.55 45.17 -10.13
C GLY A 383 44.78 46.00 -9.06
N TRP A 384 44.69 45.49 -7.81
CA TRP A 384 44.12 46.21 -6.66
C TRP A 384 45.19 46.63 -5.69
#